data_bbb8cec4ad3417159057d28d267a7085
#
_entry.id   bbb8cec4ad3417159057d28d267a7085
#
_cell.length_a   1.000
_cell.length_b   1.000
_cell.length_c   1.000
_cell.angle_alpha   90.00
_cell.angle_beta   90.00
_cell.angle_gamma   90.00
#
_symmetry.space_group_name_H-M   'P 1'
#
loop_
_entity.id
_entity.type
_entity.pdbx_description
1 polymer ?
#
loop_
_entity_poly.entity_id
_entity_poly.type
_entity_poly.pdbx_seq_one_letter_code
_entity_poly.pdbx_strand_id
1 'polypeptide(L)'
;MQLIKLDATTSTNAYLKQLAQEKQLHDFTVVVSGEQTQGRGQQGNTWTSEKGKNLTVSILKYFDSIKINQGFDLNCLVSLAIYEVLKELSIPDIAVKWPNDIMSGNKKLCGILIENTLKGQFIKKSIIGFGLNVNQTLFNGLPNATSMKLISGVEYDLEDVFERIVRRLRYNLVQKYTANTYLIRQEYEGVLFRKGSLSKFISTDSGEFKGTITGITSAGQLVVQNVNGGVEKYGFKEIQYVY
;
A
#
# COMPACT_ATOMS: atom_id res chain seq x y z
N MET A 1 -13.89 17.11 1.40
CA MET A 1 -12.56 16.61 1.84
C MET A 1 -12.01 17.63 2.83
N GLN A 2 -11.61 17.22 4.01
CA GLN A 2 -10.89 18.04 4.98
C GLN A 2 -9.41 17.67 4.92
N LEU A 3 -8.52 18.64 4.74
CA LEU A 3 -7.08 18.44 4.70
C LEU A 3 -6.44 19.06 5.95
N ILE A 4 -5.58 18.27 6.61
CA ILE A 4 -4.79 18.67 7.78
C ILE A 4 -3.32 18.51 7.39
N LYS A 5 -2.57 19.61 7.32
CA LYS A 5 -1.14 19.62 7.05
C LYS A 5 -0.38 19.79 8.37
N LEU A 6 0.61 18.94 8.62
CA LEU A 6 1.45 18.95 9.81
C LEU A 6 2.92 19.09 9.39
N ASP A 7 3.67 19.89 10.11
CA ASP A 7 5.13 19.97 9.89
C ASP A 7 5.81 18.67 10.31
N ALA A 8 5.42 18.15 11.48
CA ALA A 8 5.91 16.86 11.99
C ALA A 8 4.86 16.16 12.85
N THR A 9 4.92 14.82 12.90
CA THR A 9 4.15 13.99 13.81
C THR A 9 4.89 12.68 14.09
N THR A 10 4.48 11.94 15.11
CA THR A 10 5.01 10.58 15.34
C THR A 10 4.62 9.65 14.19
N SER A 11 3.34 9.62 13.82
CA SER A 11 2.79 8.87 12.69
C SER A 11 1.47 9.49 12.26
N THR A 12 1.28 9.72 10.97
CA THR A 12 0.03 10.26 10.41
C THR A 12 -1.17 9.35 10.68
N ASN A 13 -0.97 8.01 10.64
CA ASN A 13 -2.01 7.05 11.01
C ASN A 13 -2.39 7.17 12.49
N ALA A 14 -1.40 7.22 13.38
CA ALA A 14 -1.65 7.34 14.82
C ALA A 14 -2.36 8.66 15.15
N TYR A 15 -1.91 9.76 14.57
CA TYR A 15 -2.51 11.08 14.74
C TYR A 15 -3.99 11.08 14.28
N LEU A 16 -4.26 10.60 13.06
CA LEU A 16 -5.63 10.58 12.52
C LEU A 16 -6.54 9.63 13.30
N LYS A 17 -6.00 8.51 13.78
CA LYS A 17 -6.73 7.57 14.63
C LYS A 17 -7.14 8.18 15.97
N GLN A 18 -6.22 8.87 16.63
CA GLN A 18 -6.49 9.60 17.87
C GLN A 18 -7.52 10.72 17.63
N LEU A 19 -7.32 11.53 16.60
CA LEU A 19 -8.25 12.62 16.27
C LEU A 19 -9.67 12.12 16.00
N ALA A 20 -9.81 10.95 15.35
CA ALA A 20 -11.10 10.30 15.08
C ALA A 20 -11.74 9.60 16.30
N GLN A 21 -11.05 9.53 17.45
CA GLN A 21 -11.58 9.13 18.75
C GLN A 21 -12.07 10.32 19.57
N GLU A 22 -11.37 11.46 19.45
CA GLU A 22 -11.65 12.69 20.21
C GLU A 22 -12.84 13.48 19.64
N LYS A 23 -13.03 13.42 18.32
CA LYS A 23 -14.11 14.16 17.63
C LYS A 23 -14.61 13.44 16.40
N GLN A 24 -15.85 13.75 16.02
CA GLN A 24 -16.42 13.29 14.75
C GLN A 24 -15.73 14.01 13.58
N LEU A 25 -15.09 13.26 12.71
CA LEU A 25 -14.46 13.76 11.49
C LEU A 25 -15.35 13.50 10.28
N HIS A 26 -15.17 14.32 9.26
CA HIS A 26 -15.80 14.07 7.96
C HIS A 26 -15.18 12.86 7.26
N ASP A 27 -16.01 12.15 6.49
CA ASP A 27 -15.50 11.13 5.56
C ASP A 27 -14.46 11.75 4.63
N PHE A 28 -13.41 11.01 4.35
CA PHE A 28 -12.30 11.47 3.54
C PHE A 28 -11.54 12.68 4.17
N THR A 29 -11.37 12.69 5.50
CA THR A 29 -10.41 13.57 6.18
C THR A 29 -9.01 13.05 5.91
N VAL A 30 -8.12 13.93 5.43
CA VAL A 30 -6.75 13.62 5.02
C VAL A 30 -5.77 14.33 5.94
N VAL A 31 -4.77 13.61 6.42
CA VAL A 31 -3.60 14.12 7.15
C VAL A 31 -2.37 13.90 6.31
N VAL A 32 -1.57 14.93 6.10
CA VAL A 32 -0.25 14.86 5.49
C VAL A 32 0.78 15.48 6.44
N SER A 33 1.96 14.88 6.53
CA SER A 33 3.04 15.39 7.37
C SER A 33 4.34 15.55 6.60
N GLY A 34 5.04 16.66 6.84
CA GLY A 34 6.38 16.90 6.31
C GLY A 34 7.42 15.95 6.90
N GLU A 35 7.19 15.45 8.12
CA GLU A 35 8.08 14.53 8.83
C GLU A 35 7.31 13.56 9.71
N GLN A 36 7.71 12.27 9.72
CA GLN A 36 7.30 11.30 10.72
C GLN A 36 8.50 10.87 11.56
N THR A 37 8.43 11.08 12.88
CA THR A 37 9.50 10.69 13.81
C THR A 37 9.46 9.22 14.23
N GLN A 38 8.29 8.59 14.15
CA GLN A 38 8.04 7.17 14.46
C GLN A 38 7.08 6.57 13.43
N GLY A 39 7.41 6.73 12.13
CA GLY A 39 6.59 6.20 11.04
C GLY A 39 6.42 4.69 11.16
N ARG A 40 5.22 4.20 10.91
CA ARG A 40 4.83 2.80 11.06
C ARG A 40 4.61 2.14 9.70
N GLY A 41 5.12 0.93 9.56
CA GLY A 41 4.80 0.00 8.50
C GLY A 41 3.90 -1.14 9.02
N GLN A 42 3.63 -2.13 8.17
CA GLN A 42 2.90 -3.32 8.60
C GLN A 42 3.69 -4.13 9.63
N GLN A 43 2.98 -4.71 10.59
CA GLN A 43 3.47 -5.74 11.49
C GLN A 43 4.70 -5.35 12.34
N GLY A 44 4.77 -4.09 12.77
CA GLY A 44 5.85 -3.60 13.61
C GLY A 44 7.07 -3.06 12.84
N ASN A 45 7.07 -3.13 11.52
CA ASN A 45 8.09 -2.48 10.71
C ASN A 45 8.01 -0.95 10.85
N THR A 46 9.16 -0.30 10.68
CA THR A 46 9.26 1.17 10.70
C THR A 46 9.23 1.71 9.27
N TRP A 47 8.57 2.84 9.08
CA TRP A 47 8.69 3.68 7.88
C TRP A 47 9.56 4.88 8.19
N THR A 48 10.69 5.02 7.50
CA THR A 48 11.59 6.17 7.63
C THR A 48 11.56 7.00 6.36
N SER A 49 11.57 8.31 6.50
CA SER A 49 11.57 9.26 5.38
C SER A 49 12.32 10.53 5.74
N GLU A 50 13.00 11.11 4.77
CA GLU A 50 13.66 12.41 4.90
C GLU A 50 12.60 13.51 4.88
N LYS A 51 12.76 14.48 5.81
CA LYS A 51 11.83 15.60 5.95
C LYS A 51 11.64 16.38 4.65
N GLY A 52 10.37 16.57 4.26
CA GLY A 52 10.02 17.39 3.08
C GLY A 52 10.42 16.78 1.73
N LYS A 53 10.85 15.51 1.66
CA LYS A 53 11.24 14.84 0.42
C LYS A 53 10.23 13.80 -0.07
N ASN A 54 9.32 13.39 0.78
CA ASN A 54 8.43 12.27 0.54
C ASN A 54 6.99 12.61 0.91
N LEU A 55 6.04 11.79 0.47
CA LEU A 55 4.65 11.90 0.92
C LEU A 55 4.40 10.88 2.03
N THR A 56 3.97 11.36 3.19
CA THR A 56 3.45 10.56 4.30
C THR A 56 2.03 11.01 4.59
N VAL A 57 1.08 10.19 4.20
CA VAL A 57 -0.34 10.56 4.14
C VAL A 57 -1.19 9.51 4.82
N SER A 58 -2.24 9.94 5.53
CA SER A 58 -3.28 9.08 6.07
C SER A 58 -4.67 9.63 5.74
N ILE A 59 -5.60 8.76 5.38
CA ILE A 59 -6.96 9.10 4.98
C ILE A 59 -7.94 8.32 5.87
N LEU A 60 -8.92 9.02 6.45
CA LEU A 60 -10.05 8.40 7.15
C LEU A 60 -11.16 8.11 6.15
N LYS A 61 -11.59 6.85 6.08
CA LYS A 61 -12.74 6.43 5.27
C LYS A 61 -13.75 5.68 6.12
N TYR A 62 -15.02 6.09 6.06
CA TYR A 62 -16.13 5.37 6.64
C TYR A 62 -16.77 4.44 5.63
N PHE A 63 -17.33 3.33 6.12
CA PHE A 63 -18.02 2.33 5.31
C PHE A 63 -19.33 1.90 5.96
N ASP A 64 -20.34 1.65 5.15
CA ASP A 64 -21.65 1.21 5.63
C ASP A 64 -21.70 -0.30 5.85
N SER A 65 -21.15 -1.10 4.92
CA SER A 65 -21.40 -2.54 4.86
C SER A 65 -20.25 -3.41 4.33
N ILE A 66 -18.99 -2.99 4.50
CA ILE A 66 -17.86 -3.85 4.12
C ILE A 66 -17.70 -4.98 5.13
N LYS A 67 -17.78 -6.22 4.68
CA LYS A 67 -17.48 -7.39 5.52
C LYS A 67 -15.97 -7.53 5.75
N ILE A 68 -15.58 -8.10 6.89
CA ILE A 68 -14.17 -8.32 7.25
C ILE A 68 -13.42 -9.12 6.17
N ASN A 69 -14.06 -10.14 5.58
CA ASN A 69 -13.45 -10.95 4.51
C ASN A 69 -13.25 -10.20 3.17
N GLN A 70 -13.80 -9.00 3.05
CA GLN A 70 -13.58 -8.08 1.93
C GLN A 70 -12.50 -7.03 2.22
N GLY A 71 -11.88 -7.08 3.39
CA GLY A 71 -10.88 -6.10 3.82
C GLY A 71 -9.67 -6.02 2.88
N PHE A 72 -9.32 -7.11 2.20
CA PHE A 72 -8.24 -7.11 1.22
C PHE A 72 -8.60 -6.34 -0.06
N ASP A 73 -9.88 -6.22 -0.41
CA ASP A 73 -10.32 -5.42 -1.56
C ASP A 73 -9.98 -3.94 -1.39
N LEU A 74 -9.98 -3.43 -0.13
CA LEU A 74 -9.51 -2.08 0.17
C LEU A 74 -8.03 -1.92 -0.15
N ASN A 75 -7.23 -2.93 0.17
CA ASN A 75 -5.81 -2.93 -0.14
C ASN A 75 -5.57 -2.95 -1.66
N CYS A 76 -6.34 -3.74 -2.41
CA CYS A 76 -6.31 -3.74 -3.88
C CYS A 76 -6.63 -2.35 -4.44
N LEU A 77 -7.72 -1.71 -3.98
CA LEU A 77 -8.15 -0.39 -4.46
C LEU A 77 -7.11 0.71 -4.19
N VAL A 78 -6.50 0.69 -2.99
CA VAL A 78 -5.47 1.66 -2.62
C VAL A 78 -4.19 1.44 -3.43
N SER A 79 -3.75 0.19 -3.56
CA SER A 79 -2.56 -0.15 -4.34
C SER A 79 -2.73 0.23 -5.82
N LEU A 80 -3.89 -0.10 -6.41
CA LEU A 80 -4.21 0.27 -7.79
C LEU A 80 -4.25 1.78 -7.99
N ALA A 81 -4.81 2.55 -7.04
CA ALA A 81 -4.85 4.00 -7.14
C ALA A 81 -3.45 4.62 -7.21
N ILE A 82 -2.53 4.16 -6.35
CA ILE A 82 -1.16 4.65 -6.34
C ILE A 82 -0.42 4.17 -7.60
N TYR A 83 -0.56 2.89 -7.96
CA TYR A 83 0.02 2.31 -9.17
C TYR A 83 -0.39 3.09 -10.44
N GLU A 84 -1.69 3.37 -10.61
CA GLU A 84 -2.22 4.09 -11.77
C GLU A 84 -1.64 5.50 -11.89
N VAL A 85 -1.53 6.24 -10.77
CA VAL A 85 -0.92 7.59 -10.77
C VAL A 85 0.58 7.54 -11.11
N LEU A 86 1.32 6.60 -10.54
CA LEU A 86 2.74 6.43 -10.83
C LEU A 86 2.98 6.05 -12.29
N LYS A 87 2.09 5.25 -12.88
CA LYS A 87 2.09 4.92 -14.30
C LYS A 87 1.80 6.15 -15.19
N GLU A 88 0.82 6.98 -14.81
CA GLU A 88 0.52 8.26 -15.47
C GLU A 88 1.71 9.23 -15.42
N LEU A 89 2.48 9.19 -14.32
CA LEU A 89 3.73 9.96 -14.17
C LEU A 89 4.93 9.30 -14.87
N SER A 90 4.70 8.26 -15.67
CA SER A 90 5.72 7.54 -16.43
C SER A 90 6.87 6.95 -15.61
N ILE A 91 6.60 6.58 -14.35
CA ILE A 91 7.58 5.85 -13.56
C ILE A 91 7.72 4.43 -14.12
N PRO A 92 8.92 3.97 -14.53
CA PRO A 92 9.10 2.68 -15.18
C PRO A 92 8.99 1.50 -14.22
N ASP A 93 8.71 0.32 -14.77
CA ASP A 93 8.74 -0.99 -14.09
C ASP A 93 7.91 -1.04 -12.79
N ILE A 94 6.78 -0.30 -12.75
CA ILE A 94 5.89 -0.27 -11.59
C ILE A 94 5.12 -1.59 -11.48
N ALA A 95 5.12 -2.16 -10.29
CA ALA A 95 4.35 -3.35 -9.94
C ALA A 95 3.89 -3.29 -8.47
N VAL A 96 2.82 -4.00 -8.16
CA VAL A 96 2.35 -4.16 -6.77
C VAL A 96 2.94 -5.43 -6.17
N LYS A 97 3.82 -5.30 -5.20
CA LYS A 97 4.31 -6.44 -4.44
C LYS A 97 3.34 -6.73 -3.30
N TRP A 98 2.71 -7.90 -3.38
CA TRP A 98 1.83 -8.36 -2.31
C TRP A 98 2.56 -8.39 -0.95
N PRO A 99 1.90 -7.98 0.15
CA PRO A 99 0.51 -7.56 0.20
C PRO A 99 0.30 -6.05 -0.07
N ASN A 100 1.28 -5.17 0.11
CA ASN A 100 1.04 -3.75 0.36
C ASN A 100 2.15 -2.80 -0.10
N ASP A 101 3.08 -3.25 -0.93
CA ASP A 101 4.18 -2.43 -1.41
C ASP A 101 4.03 -2.11 -2.90
N ILE A 102 4.42 -0.90 -3.30
CA ILE A 102 4.60 -0.58 -4.71
C ILE A 102 6.11 -0.59 -5.00
N MET A 103 6.46 -1.32 -6.03
CA MET A 103 7.83 -1.49 -6.49
C MET A 103 8.06 -0.73 -7.81
N SER A 104 9.32 -0.34 -8.06
CA SER A 104 9.82 -0.06 -9.39
C SER A 104 11.06 -0.94 -9.60
N GLY A 105 10.99 -1.81 -10.59
CA GLY A 105 11.92 -2.92 -10.69
C GLY A 105 11.92 -3.76 -9.40
N ASN A 106 13.10 -4.00 -8.82
CA ASN A 106 13.24 -4.76 -7.58
C ASN A 106 13.31 -3.88 -6.32
N LYS A 107 13.03 -2.58 -6.42
CA LYS A 107 13.15 -1.65 -5.28
C LYS A 107 11.79 -1.12 -4.85
N LYS A 108 11.63 -0.98 -3.53
CA LYS A 108 10.41 -0.46 -2.92
C LYS A 108 10.33 1.06 -3.09
N LEU A 109 9.23 1.51 -3.67
CA LEU A 109 8.91 2.92 -3.90
C LEU A 109 7.87 3.44 -2.90
N CYS A 110 6.85 2.63 -2.58
CA CYS A 110 5.77 3.00 -1.67
C CYS A 110 5.41 1.85 -0.74
N GLY A 111 4.99 2.18 0.48
CA GLY A 111 4.39 1.24 1.44
C GLY A 111 3.00 1.70 1.84
N ILE A 112 2.07 0.76 2.00
CA ILE A 112 0.68 1.01 2.36
C ILE A 112 0.39 0.36 3.72
N LEU A 113 -0.33 1.07 4.59
CA LEU A 113 -0.76 0.58 5.90
C LEU A 113 -2.23 0.92 6.14
N ILE A 114 -3.09 -0.08 6.10
CA ILE A 114 -4.52 0.07 6.36
C ILE A 114 -4.85 -0.49 7.74
N GLU A 115 -5.42 0.36 8.62
CA GLU A 115 -5.89 -0.01 9.94
C GLU A 115 -7.41 0.08 10.00
N ASN A 116 -8.06 -1.08 10.15
CA ASN A 116 -9.51 -1.19 10.17
C ASN A 116 -10.08 -1.12 11.58
N THR A 117 -11.20 -0.42 11.75
CA THR A 117 -12.03 -0.48 12.96
C THR A 117 -13.27 -1.32 12.65
N LEU A 118 -13.47 -2.36 13.44
CA LEU A 118 -14.54 -3.34 13.26
C LEU A 118 -15.74 -3.06 14.16
N LYS A 119 -16.95 -3.41 13.69
CA LYS A 119 -18.16 -3.53 14.49
C LYS A 119 -18.90 -4.80 14.05
N GLY A 120 -18.86 -5.84 14.90
CA GLY A 120 -19.31 -7.19 14.51
C GLY A 120 -18.49 -7.72 13.34
N GLN A 121 -19.14 -8.16 12.28
CA GLN A 121 -18.51 -8.70 11.06
C GLN A 121 -18.22 -7.64 9.98
N PHE A 122 -18.32 -6.35 10.33
CA PHE A 122 -18.18 -5.26 9.35
C PHE A 122 -17.01 -4.34 9.71
N ILE A 123 -16.31 -3.87 8.68
CA ILE A 123 -15.39 -2.75 8.75
C ILE A 123 -16.23 -1.48 8.72
N LYS A 124 -16.15 -0.66 9.79
CA LYS A 124 -16.90 0.60 9.90
C LYS A 124 -16.10 1.82 9.47
N LYS A 125 -14.83 1.80 9.72
CA LYS A 125 -13.89 2.82 9.25
C LYS A 125 -12.51 2.24 9.06
N SER A 126 -11.75 2.85 8.17
CA SER A 126 -10.33 2.54 7.96
C SER A 126 -9.50 3.81 8.01
N ILE A 127 -8.34 3.72 8.64
CA ILE A 127 -7.26 4.68 8.46
C ILE A 127 -6.35 4.10 7.39
N ILE A 128 -6.30 4.74 6.24
CA ILE A 128 -5.55 4.31 5.06
C ILE A 128 -4.30 5.15 4.98
N GLY A 129 -3.16 4.60 5.39
CA GLY A 129 -1.86 5.25 5.33
C GLY A 129 -1.06 4.81 4.11
N PHE A 130 -0.29 5.73 3.55
CA PHE A 130 0.76 5.39 2.60
C PHE A 130 1.97 6.30 2.78
N GLY A 131 3.15 5.72 2.57
CA GLY A 131 4.41 6.42 2.44
C GLY A 131 4.95 6.23 1.02
N LEU A 132 5.13 7.32 0.28
CA LEU A 132 5.69 7.31 -1.07
C LEU A 132 7.02 8.07 -1.09
N ASN A 133 8.07 7.40 -1.51
CA ASN A 133 9.37 8.02 -1.71
C ASN A 133 9.36 8.83 -3.02
N VAL A 134 9.41 10.15 -2.91
CA VAL A 134 9.32 11.04 -4.07
C VAL A 134 10.69 11.59 -4.47
N ASN A 135 11.27 12.47 -3.65
CA ASN A 135 12.49 13.19 -3.97
C ASN A 135 13.71 12.79 -3.12
N GLN A 136 13.55 11.86 -2.19
CA GLN A 136 14.65 11.37 -1.36
C GLN A 136 15.69 10.63 -2.20
N THR A 137 16.97 10.91 -1.96
CA THR A 137 18.08 10.30 -2.70
C THR A 137 18.96 9.39 -1.85
N LEU A 138 18.88 9.52 -0.52
CA LEU A 138 19.68 8.72 0.41
C LEU A 138 18.77 7.80 1.24
N PHE A 139 19.08 6.50 1.22
CA PHE A 139 18.32 5.47 1.93
C PHE A 139 19.27 4.65 2.81
N ASN A 140 19.76 5.26 3.91
CA ASN A 140 20.72 4.63 4.82
C ASN A 140 20.15 3.36 5.44
N GLY A 141 20.82 2.22 5.27
CA GLY A 141 20.38 0.92 5.79
C GLY A 141 19.20 0.28 5.05
N LEU A 142 18.73 0.88 3.94
CA LEU A 142 17.58 0.39 3.16
C LEU A 142 17.97 0.14 1.68
N PRO A 143 18.80 -0.87 1.37
CA PRO A 143 19.33 -1.10 0.02
C PRO A 143 18.26 -1.37 -1.03
N ASN A 144 17.10 -1.87 -0.61
CA ASN A 144 15.97 -2.19 -1.47
C ASN A 144 14.93 -1.06 -1.58
N ALA A 145 15.24 0.15 -1.09
CA ALA A 145 14.40 1.33 -1.26
C ALA A 145 14.85 2.17 -2.46
N THR A 146 13.89 2.90 -3.04
CA THR A 146 14.14 3.88 -4.11
C THR A 146 13.13 5.01 -4.03
N SER A 147 13.30 6.04 -4.86
CA SER A 147 12.36 7.15 -5.00
C SER A 147 12.05 7.43 -6.47
N MET A 148 10.98 8.18 -6.72
CA MET A 148 10.63 8.64 -8.07
C MET A 148 11.80 9.39 -8.70
N LYS A 149 12.44 10.30 -7.94
CA LYS A 149 13.62 11.07 -8.41
C LYS A 149 14.80 10.19 -8.79
N LEU A 150 15.13 9.17 -7.99
CA LEU A 150 16.25 8.25 -8.30
C LEU A 150 15.99 7.40 -9.56
N ILE A 151 14.72 7.11 -9.85
CA ILE A 151 14.34 6.29 -11.01
C ILE A 151 14.30 7.13 -12.28
N SER A 152 13.69 8.32 -12.23
CA SER A 152 13.42 9.15 -13.41
C SER A 152 14.51 10.22 -13.68
N GLY A 153 15.32 10.54 -12.67
CA GLY A 153 16.24 11.69 -12.69
C GLY A 153 15.57 13.06 -12.53
N VAL A 154 14.23 13.10 -12.34
CA VAL A 154 13.43 14.33 -12.27
C VAL A 154 12.99 14.59 -10.84
N GLU A 155 13.01 15.86 -10.43
CA GLU A 155 12.39 16.30 -9.17
C GLU A 155 10.90 16.54 -9.39
N TYR A 156 10.06 16.03 -8.48
CA TYR A 156 8.61 16.13 -8.55
C TYR A 156 8.08 17.14 -7.53
N ASP A 157 7.07 17.89 -7.93
CA ASP A 157 6.27 18.69 -6.98
C ASP A 157 5.45 17.75 -6.11
N LEU A 158 5.70 17.79 -4.80
CA LEU A 158 5.00 16.95 -3.81
C LEU A 158 3.51 17.23 -3.79
N GLU A 159 3.09 18.47 -3.95
CA GLU A 159 1.66 18.84 -3.93
C GLU A 159 0.94 18.27 -5.16
N ASP A 160 1.52 18.38 -6.36
CA ASP A 160 0.93 17.77 -7.58
C ASP A 160 0.80 16.26 -7.46
N VAL A 161 1.85 15.57 -6.98
CA VAL A 161 1.80 14.11 -6.77
C VAL A 161 0.74 13.75 -5.72
N PHE A 162 0.69 14.49 -4.61
CA PHE A 162 -0.30 14.31 -3.55
C PHE A 162 -1.73 14.46 -4.07
N GLU A 163 -2.04 15.53 -4.78
CA GLU A 163 -3.37 15.79 -5.30
C GLU A 163 -3.85 14.70 -6.27
N ARG A 164 -2.97 14.26 -7.18
CA ARG A 164 -3.27 13.16 -8.12
C ARG A 164 -3.62 11.88 -7.38
N ILE A 165 -2.79 11.49 -6.40
CA ILE A 165 -3.01 10.26 -5.62
C ILE A 165 -4.31 10.35 -4.82
N VAL A 166 -4.54 11.45 -4.09
CA VAL A 166 -5.75 11.61 -3.27
C VAL A 166 -7.01 11.63 -4.13
N ARG A 167 -6.99 12.27 -5.29
CA ARG A 167 -8.10 12.27 -6.26
C ARG A 167 -8.39 10.85 -6.76
N ARG A 168 -7.36 10.08 -7.12
CA ARG A 168 -7.49 8.70 -7.59
C ARG A 168 -7.98 7.77 -6.48
N LEU A 169 -7.46 7.93 -5.26
CA LEU A 169 -7.93 7.19 -4.08
C LEU A 169 -9.41 7.46 -3.80
N ARG A 170 -9.83 8.71 -3.89
CA ARG A 170 -11.26 9.04 -3.72
C ARG A 170 -12.14 8.38 -4.76
N TYR A 171 -11.72 8.40 -6.02
CA TYR A 171 -12.44 7.71 -7.09
C TYR A 171 -12.53 6.21 -6.82
N ASN A 172 -11.42 5.55 -6.51
CA ASN A 172 -11.39 4.11 -6.28
C ASN A 172 -12.20 3.70 -5.04
N LEU A 173 -12.12 4.43 -3.94
CA LEU A 173 -12.79 4.10 -2.68
C LEU A 173 -14.27 4.49 -2.62
N VAL A 174 -14.76 5.34 -3.52
CA VAL A 174 -16.16 5.79 -3.53
C VAL A 174 -16.91 5.22 -4.73
N GLN A 175 -16.33 5.30 -5.93
CA GLN A 175 -17.02 4.91 -7.17
C GLN A 175 -16.65 3.49 -7.61
N LYS A 176 -15.35 3.16 -7.66
CA LYS A 176 -14.89 1.84 -8.12
C LYS A 176 -15.19 0.74 -7.10
N TYR A 177 -15.24 1.06 -5.80
CA TYR A 177 -15.58 0.09 -4.76
C TYR A 177 -16.99 -0.50 -4.92
N THR A 178 -17.95 0.25 -5.45
CA THR A 178 -19.30 -0.24 -5.74
C THR A 178 -19.38 -1.16 -6.95
N ALA A 179 -18.31 -1.23 -7.73
CA ALA A 179 -18.15 -2.14 -8.85
C ALA A 179 -17.90 -3.58 -8.35
N ASN A 180 -17.83 -4.51 -9.29
CA ASN A 180 -17.59 -5.92 -9.02
C ASN A 180 -16.20 -6.13 -8.39
N THR A 181 -16.13 -6.60 -7.13
CA THR A 181 -14.87 -6.88 -6.40
C THR A 181 -13.99 -7.91 -7.10
N TYR A 182 -14.57 -8.80 -7.89
CA TYR A 182 -13.82 -9.75 -8.71
C TYR A 182 -12.97 -9.04 -9.78
N LEU A 183 -13.50 -8.02 -10.44
CA LEU A 183 -12.75 -7.22 -11.42
C LEU A 183 -11.61 -6.43 -10.77
N ILE A 184 -11.84 -5.89 -9.57
CA ILE A 184 -10.79 -5.19 -8.81
C ILE A 184 -9.61 -6.13 -8.51
N ARG A 185 -9.90 -7.36 -8.10
CA ARG A 185 -8.87 -8.38 -7.84
C ARG A 185 -8.14 -8.81 -9.11
N GLN A 186 -8.84 -8.97 -10.22
CA GLN A 186 -8.20 -9.27 -11.51
C GLN A 186 -7.26 -8.14 -11.95
N GLU A 187 -7.65 -6.88 -11.82
CA GLU A 187 -6.77 -5.74 -12.11
C GLU A 187 -5.54 -5.74 -11.20
N TYR A 188 -5.74 -5.95 -9.88
CA TYR A 188 -4.63 -6.06 -8.92
C TYR A 188 -3.68 -7.21 -9.28
N GLU A 189 -4.22 -8.38 -9.63
CA GLU A 189 -3.41 -9.52 -10.07
C GLU A 189 -2.66 -9.26 -11.38
N GLY A 190 -3.24 -8.46 -12.28
CA GLY A 190 -2.60 -8.06 -13.54
C GLY A 190 -1.33 -7.23 -13.35
N VAL A 191 -1.18 -6.59 -12.19
CA VAL A 191 -0.03 -5.74 -11.86
C VAL A 191 0.84 -6.30 -10.71
N LEU A 192 0.61 -7.56 -10.33
CA LEU A 192 1.39 -8.21 -9.27
C LEU A 192 2.86 -8.39 -9.66
N PHE A 193 3.73 -7.96 -8.76
CA PHE A 193 5.17 -8.13 -8.86
C PHE A 193 5.54 -9.61 -8.99
N ARG A 194 6.30 -9.95 -10.05
CA ARG A 194 6.76 -11.29 -10.40
C ARG A 194 5.65 -12.34 -10.61
N LYS A 195 4.39 -11.95 -10.85
CA LYS A 195 3.35 -12.91 -11.23
C LYS A 195 3.75 -13.62 -12.53
N GLY A 196 3.57 -14.94 -12.55
CA GLY A 196 3.94 -15.79 -13.70
C GLY A 196 5.43 -16.07 -13.86
N SER A 197 6.30 -15.48 -13.01
CA SER A 197 7.75 -15.66 -13.08
C SER A 197 8.23 -16.60 -11.97
N LEU A 198 9.08 -17.58 -12.32
CA LEU A 198 9.73 -18.45 -11.34
C LEU A 198 10.59 -17.60 -10.40
N SER A 199 10.31 -17.66 -9.12
CA SER A 199 10.95 -16.86 -8.08
C SER A 199 11.36 -17.72 -6.89
N LYS A 200 12.28 -17.21 -6.08
CA LYS A 200 12.64 -17.83 -4.81
C LYS A 200 11.85 -17.20 -3.67
N PHE A 201 11.41 -18.06 -2.77
CA PHE A 201 10.66 -17.67 -1.58
C PHE A 201 11.21 -18.38 -0.34
N ILE A 202 10.93 -17.80 0.82
CA ILE A 202 11.09 -18.46 2.13
C ILE A 202 9.70 -18.49 2.75
N SER A 203 9.20 -19.68 3.10
CA SER A 203 7.98 -19.83 3.89
C SER A 203 8.29 -20.21 5.33
N THR A 204 7.36 -19.92 6.24
CA THR A 204 7.49 -20.29 7.66
C THR A 204 7.50 -21.79 7.86
N ASP A 205 6.80 -22.53 7.01
CA ASP A 205 6.55 -23.96 7.19
C ASP A 205 7.55 -24.84 6.44
N SER A 206 7.98 -24.44 5.23
CA SER A 206 8.81 -25.28 4.35
C SER A 206 10.22 -24.72 4.07
N GLY A 207 10.56 -23.54 4.63
CA GLY A 207 11.85 -22.91 4.38
C GLY A 207 11.97 -22.34 2.97
N GLU A 208 13.18 -22.38 2.37
CA GLU A 208 13.44 -21.84 1.03
C GLU A 208 12.91 -22.78 -0.06
N PHE A 209 12.17 -22.23 -1.03
CA PHE A 209 11.66 -22.95 -2.18
C PHE A 209 11.57 -22.07 -3.42
N LYS A 210 11.39 -22.71 -4.58
CA LYS A 210 11.10 -22.03 -5.85
C LYS A 210 9.64 -22.24 -6.24
N GLY A 211 9.00 -21.16 -6.71
CA GLY A 211 7.62 -21.22 -7.16
C GLY A 211 7.25 -20.04 -8.04
N THR A 212 6.03 -20.08 -8.55
CA THR A 212 5.45 -19.05 -9.42
C THR A 212 4.19 -18.52 -8.79
N ILE A 213 4.09 -17.21 -8.62
CA ILE A 213 2.85 -16.58 -8.17
C ILE A 213 1.81 -16.73 -9.26
N THR A 214 0.67 -17.34 -8.94
CA THR A 214 -0.45 -17.53 -9.87
C THR A 214 -1.59 -16.56 -9.64
N GLY A 215 -1.74 -15.99 -8.42
CA GLY A 215 -2.78 -15.02 -8.10
C GLY A 215 -2.95 -14.79 -6.61
N ILE A 216 -4.15 -14.34 -6.24
CA ILE A 216 -4.59 -14.17 -4.86
C ILE A 216 -5.95 -14.85 -4.63
N THR A 217 -6.21 -15.31 -3.39
CA THR A 217 -7.54 -15.81 -3.01
C THR A 217 -8.52 -14.67 -2.75
N SER A 218 -9.81 -14.98 -2.63
CA SER A 218 -10.83 -14.02 -2.20
C SER A 218 -10.59 -13.44 -0.81
N ALA A 219 -9.85 -14.15 0.04
CA ALA A 219 -9.44 -13.68 1.37
C ALA A 219 -8.13 -12.88 1.35
N GLY A 220 -7.51 -12.69 0.18
CA GLY A 220 -6.27 -11.92 0.01
C GLY A 220 -4.98 -12.69 0.28
N GLN A 221 -5.03 -14.03 0.36
CA GLN A 221 -3.82 -14.86 0.48
C GLN A 221 -3.10 -14.93 -0.87
N LEU A 222 -1.77 -14.91 -0.86
CA LEU A 222 -0.96 -15.13 -2.05
C LEU A 222 -1.02 -16.61 -2.47
N VAL A 223 -1.25 -16.86 -3.75
CA VAL A 223 -1.27 -18.21 -4.32
C VAL A 223 0.01 -18.46 -5.08
N VAL A 224 0.78 -19.48 -4.67
CA VAL A 224 2.06 -19.83 -5.30
C VAL A 224 2.02 -21.32 -5.71
N GLN A 225 2.38 -21.58 -6.95
CA GLN A 225 2.60 -22.94 -7.45
C GLN A 225 4.08 -23.27 -7.33
N ASN A 226 4.43 -24.32 -6.60
CA ASN A 226 5.82 -24.79 -6.49
C ASN A 226 6.26 -25.52 -7.76
N VAL A 227 7.56 -25.80 -7.88
CA VAL A 227 8.14 -26.46 -9.08
C VAL A 227 7.63 -27.89 -9.33
N ASN A 228 7.04 -28.53 -8.32
CA ASN A 228 6.46 -29.87 -8.42
C ASN A 228 4.97 -29.84 -8.79
N GLY A 229 4.40 -28.65 -9.06
CA GLY A 229 3.01 -28.46 -9.42
C GLY A 229 2.05 -28.29 -8.25
N GLY A 230 2.53 -28.42 -7.00
CA GLY A 230 1.71 -28.18 -5.79
C GLY A 230 1.33 -26.69 -5.68
N VAL A 231 0.07 -26.41 -5.32
CA VAL A 231 -0.44 -25.04 -5.16
C VAL A 231 -0.69 -24.78 -3.69
N GLU A 232 -0.03 -23.75 -3.16
CA GLU A 232 -0.11 -23.36 -1.76
C GLU A 232 -0.62 -21.91 -1.62
N LYS A 233 -1.24 -21.63 -0.48
CA LYS A 233 -1.84 -20.31 -0.17
C LYS A 233 -1.18 -19.76 1.08
N TYR A 234 -0.66 -18.55 0.98
CA TYR A 234 0.09 -17.92 2.05
C TYR A 234 -0.61 -16.66 2.57
N GLY A 235 -0.77 -16.60 3.89
CA GLY A 235 -1.16 -15.39 4.60
C GLY A 235 0.00 -14.42 4.78
N PHE A 236 -0.30 -13.28 5.38
CA PHE A 236 0.74 -12.29 5.71
C PHE A 236 1.76 -12.89 6.68
N LYS A 237 3.07 -12.69 6.42
CA LYS A 237 4.24 -13.24 7.14
C LYS A 237 4.55 -14.73 6.89
N GLU A 238 3.69 -15.49 6.26
CA GLU A 238 3.94 -16.91 6.01
C GLU A 238 4.93 -17.13 4.85
N ILE A 239 5.15 -16.08 4.03
CA ILE A 239 6.04 -16.13 2.88
C ILE A 239 6.83 -14.82 2.71
N GLN A 240 8.08 -14.94 2.31
CA GLN A 240 8.97 -13.83 1.96
C GLN A 240 9.58 -14.04 0.58
N TYR A 241 9.72 -12.93 -0.17
CA TYR A 241 10.46 -12.92 -1.44
C TYR A 241 11.95 -12.90 -1.18
N VAL A 242 12.71 -13.73 -1.91
CA VAL A 242 14.19 -13.68 -1.96
C VAL A 242 14.60 -12.90 -3.22
N TYR A 243 15.48 -11.90 -3.03
CA TYR A 243 15.99 -11.02 -4.10
C TYR A 243 17.34 -11.44 -4.62
#